data_7af7326fe2d9913eeae0da7c8b22ad20
#
_entry.id   7af7326fe2d9913eeae0da7c8b22ad20
#
_cell.length_a   1.000
_cell.length_b   1.000
_cell.length_c   1.000
_cell.angle_alpha   90.00
_cell.angle_beta   90.00
_cell.angle_gamma   90.00
#
_symmetry.space_group_name_H-M   'P 1'
#
loop_
_entity.id
_entity.type
_entity.pdbx_description
1 polymer ?
#
loop_
_entity_poly.entity_id
_entity_poly.type
_entity_poly.pdbx_seq_one_letter_code
_entity_poly.pdbx_strand_id
1 'polypeptide(L)'
;MNVQEIRSDFPILDDLIYLDSAATSLTPEPVLEAVLGYYRSYRANVGRGVYRQAQIADQRYRDAHLKVASFVGGEDGTAVFTRNATESINLVARGLDWKRGDRIVTTLLEHHSNLLPWMRLKEVGIDLEVI
;
A
#
# COMPACT_ATOMS: atom_id res chain seq x y z
N MET A 1 -3.69 -23.15 6.49
CA MET A 1 -2.47 -22.40 6.16
C MET A 1 -1.30 -23.13 6.85
N ASN A 2 -0.30 -23.55 6.10
CA ASN A 2 0.87 -24.24 6.65
C ASN A 2 1.95 -23.18 6.98
N VAL A 3 2.20 -22.97 8.28
CA VAL A 3 3.15 -21.96 8.76
C VAL A 3 4.59 -22.23 8.29
N GLN A 4 4.99 -23.51 8.22
CA GLN A 4 6.33 -23.89 7.76
C GLN A 4 6.54 -23.59 6.27
N GLU A 5 5.53 -23.81 5.48
CA GLU A 5 5.53 -23.49 4.05
C GLU A 5 5.66 -21.98 3.81
N ILE A 6 4.90 -21.16 4.56
CA ILE A 6 5.04 -19.69 4.48
C ILE A 6 6.42 -19.25 4.99
N ARG A 7 6.91 -19.86 6.07
CA ARG A 7 8.21 -19.50 6.63
C ARG A 7 9.36 -19.78 5.67
N SER A 8 9.27 -20.79 4.82
CA SER A 8 10.29 -21.10 3.80
C SER A 8 10.45 -20.02 2.73
N ASP A 9 9.45 -19.13 2.57
CA ASP A 9 9.57 -17.97 1.68
C ASP A 9 10.48 -16.87 2.25
N PHE A 10 10.94 -17.01 3.49
CA PHE A 10 11.78 -16.03 4.18
C PHE A 10 13.10 -16.67 4.69
N PRO A 11 14.10 -16.87 3.82
CA PRO A 11 15.35 -17.53 4.21
C PRO A 11 16.08 -16.87 5.39
N ILE A 12 15.93 -15.57 5.58
CA ILE A 12 16.49 -14.84 6.73
C ILE A 12 15.99 -15.38 8.10
N LEU A 13 14.84 -16.08 8.11
CA LEU A 13 14.27 -16.64 9.33
C LEU A 13 14.87 -18.00 9.73
N ASP A 14 15.78 -18.55 8.94
CA ASP A 14 16.45 -19.82 9.30
C ASP A 14 17.29 -19.64 10.56
N ASP A 15 17.96 -18.49 10.70
CA ASP A 15 18.85 -18.17 11.81
C ASP A 15 18.34 -17.01 12.70
N LEU A 16 17.11 -16.51 12.45
CA LEU A 16 16.59 -15.34 13.14
C LEU A 16 15.16 -15.54 13.64
N ILE A 17 14.91 -15.10 14.89
CA ILE A 17 13.56 -14.85 15.41
C ILE A 17 13.28 -13.36 15.21
N TYR A 18 12.44 -13.04 14.22
CA TYR A 18 12.11 -11.65 13.88
C TYR A 18 10.80 -11.21 14.56
N LEU A 19 10.88 -10.17 15.38
CA LEU A 19 9.75 -9.65 16.17
C LEU A 19 9.46 -8.15 15.90
N ASP A 20 10.01 -7.58 14.84
CA ASP A 20 9.91 -6.14 14.54
C ASP A 20 9.13 -5.83 13.25
N SER A 21 8.13 -6.65 12.94
CA SER A 21 7.27 -6.41 11.75
C SER A 21 6.43 -5.12 11.85
N ALA A 22 6.29 -4.54 13.04
CA ALA A 22 5.65 -3.25 13.22
C ALA A 22 6.48 -2.10 12.62
N ALA A 23 7.80 -2.18 12.67
CA ALA A 23 8.70 -1.20 12.05
C ALA A 23 8.88 -1.49 10.55
N THR A 24 9.15 -2.73 10.18
CA THR A 24 9.26 -3.16 8.78
C THR A 24 8.97 -4.64 8.64
N SER A 25 8.17 -5.04 7.68
CA SER A 25 7.92 -6.44 7.36
C SER A 25 9.03 -7.00 6.49
N LEU A 26 9.38 -8.27 6.72
CA LEU A 26 10.30 -8.98 5.84
C LEU A 26 9.69 -9.17 4.46
N THR A 27 10.55 -9.16 3.45
CA THR A 27 10.12 -9.40 2.06
C THR A 27 10.30 -10.88 1.70
N PRO A 28 9.24 -11.59 1.30
CA PRO A 28 9.34 -12.98 0.91
C PRO A 28 10.06 -13.15 -0.43
N GLU A 29 10.73 -14.27 -0.62
CA GLU A 29 11.51 -14.58 -1.83
C GLU A 29 10.72 -14.43 -3.14
N PRO A 30 9.44 -14.88 -3.25
CA PRO A 30 8.65 -14.67 -4.47
C PRO A 30 8.47 -13.19 -4.85
N VAL A 31 8.46 -12.28 -3.86
CA VAL A 31 8.37 -10.83 -4.12
C VAL A 31 9.71 -10.29 -4.63
N LEU A 32 10.83 -10.72 -4.01
CA LEU A 32 12.18 -10.35 -4.46
C LEU A 32 12.41 -10.81 -5.91
N GLU A 33 12.07 -12.05 -6.24
CA GLU A 33 12.17 -12.59 -7.60
C GLU A 33 11.29 -11.82 -8.60
N ALA A 34 10.07 -11.43 -8.22
CA ALA A 34 9.20 -10.61 -9.07
C ALA A 34 9.81 -9.23 -9.36
N VAL A 35 10.41 -8.58 -8.35
CA VAL A 35 11.10 -7.29 -8.49
C VAL A 35 12.34 -7.44 -9.40
N LEU A 36 13.16 -8.45 -9.17
CA LEU A 36 14.32 -8.75 -10.01
C LEU A 36 13.90 -9.08 -11.46
N GLY A 37 12.85 -9.85 -11.63
CA GLY A 37 12.26 -10.19 -12.91
C GLY A 37 11.84 -8.95 -13.71
N TYR A 38 11.23 -7.97 -13.05
CA TYR A 38 10.92 -6.68 -13.67
C TYR A 38 12.18 -6.00 -14.22
N TYR A 39 13.19 -5.82 -13.37
CA TYR A 39 14.41 -5.11 -13.79
C TYR A 39 15.21 -5.85 -14.86
N ARG A 40 15.24 -7.18 -14.81
CA ARG A 40 16.04 -8.02 -15.73
C ARG A 40 15.38 -8.25 -17.08
N SER A 41 14.04 -8.30 -17.13
CA SER A 41 13.34 -8.87 -18.29
C SER A 41 12.38 -7.93 -19.01
N TYR A 42 11.66 -7.06 -18.29
CA TYR A 42 10.59 -6.26 -18.91
C TYR A 42 10.45 -4.84 -18.35
N ARG A 43 11.53 -4.27 -17.77
CA ARG A 43 11.52 -2.88 -17.32
C ARG A 43 11.26 -1.95 -18.49
N ALA A 44 10.13 -1.27 -18.46
CA ALA A 44 9.69 -0.38 -19.51
C ALA A 44 8.73 0.69 -18.98
N ASN A 45 8.44 1.70 -19.81
CA ASN A 45 7.44 2.72 -19.49
C ASN A 45 6.03 2.14 -19.69
N VAL A 46 5.23 2.19 -18.63
CA VAL A 46 3.82 1.76 -18.64
C VAL A 46 2.96 2.79 -19.38
N GLY A 47 2.01 2.34 -20.19
CA GLY A 47 0.96 3.14 -20.82
C GLY A 47 1.33 3.83 -22.14
N ARG A 48 2.60 3.82 -22.57
CA ARG A 48 3.02 4.56 -23.78
C ARG A 48 3.86 3.76 -24.78
N GLY A 49 4.33 2.59 -24.42
CA GLY A 49 5.19 1.80 -25.26
C GLY A 49 4.42 0.78 -26.10
N VAL A 50 4.76 0.68 -27.39
CA VAL A 50 4.17 -0.31 -28.32
C VAL A 50 5.06 -1.55 -28.51
N TYR A 51 6.29 -1.53 -27.97
CA TYR A 51 7.21 -2.66 -28.06
C TYR A 51 6.93 -3.71 -26.97
N ARG A 52 7.41 -4.92 -27.19
CA ARG A 52 7.08 -6.11 -26.38
C ARG A 52 7.24 -5.90 -24.87
N GLN A 53 8.36 -5.34 -24.42
CA GLN A 53 8.63 -5.16 -23.00
C GLN A 53 7.65 -4.17 -22.36
N ALA A 54 7.28 -3.10 -23.07
CA ALA A 54 6.30 -2.13 -22.60
C ALA A 54 4.89 -2.74 -22.48
N GLN A 55 4.51 -3.59 -23.43
CA GLN A 55 3.23 -4.31 -23.36
C GLN A 55 3.18 -5.28 -22.17
N ILE A 56 4.29 -6.00 -21.91
CA ILE A 56 4.40 -6.87 -20.73
C ILE A 56 4.30 -6.06 -19.44
N ALA A 57 5.04 -4.95 -19.34
CA ALA A 57 5.01 -4.08 -18.16
C ALA A 57 3.61 -3.51 -17.92
N ASP A 58 2.94 -3.05 -18.97
CA ASP A 58 1.59 -2.52 -18.92
C ASP A 58 0.57 -3.57 -18.46
N GLN A 59 0.64 -4.77 -19.00
CA GLN A 59 -0.23 -5.87 -18.58
C GLN A 59 -0.01 -6.23 -17.11
N ARG A 60 1.25 -6.41 -16.69
CA ARG A 60 1.60 -6.72 -15.29
C ARG A 60 1.14 -5.62 -14.32
N TYR A 61 1.25 -4.37 -14.73
CA TYR A 61 0.78 -3.23 -13.94
C TYR A 61 -0.74 -3.29 -13.73
N ARG A 62 -1.52 -3.51 -14.79
CA ARG A 62 -2.98 -3.66 -14.70
C ARG A 62 -3.38 -4.87 -13.85
N ASP A 63 -2.75 -6.02 -14.10
CA ASP A 63 -3.03 -7.25 -13.33
C ASP A 63 -2.80 -7.04 -11.82
N ALA A 64 -1.76 -6.28 -11.44
CA ALA A 64 -1.48 -5.96 -10.05
C ALA A 64 -2.61 -5.11 -9.41
N HIS A 65 -3.10 -4.09 -10.14
CA HIS A 65 -4.21 -3.25 -9.67
C HIS A 65 -5.50 -4.05 -9.51
N LEU A 66 -5.85 -4.84 -10.52
CA LEU A 66 -7.02 -5.74 -10.48
C LEU A 66 -6.95 -6.73 -9.32
N LYS A 67 -5.78 -7.35 -9.12
CA LYS A 67 -5.58 -8.32 -8.06
C LYS A 67 -5.74 -7.71 -6.67
N VAL A 68 -5.20 -6.52 -6.44
CA VAL A 68 -5.33 -5.82 -5.16
C VAL A 68 -6.78 -5.34 -4.97
N ALA A 69 -7.40 -4.74 -5.98
CA ALA A 69 -8.80 -4.35 -5.91
C ALA A 69 -9.70 -5.54 -5.54
N SER A 70 -9.58 -6.66 -6.25
CA SER A 70 -10.33 -7.88 -5.97
C SER A 70 -10.07 -8.44 -4.57
N PHE A 71 -8.82 -8.40 -4.09
CA PHE A 71 -8.45 -8.88 -2.76
C PHE A 71 -9.17 -8.13 -1.64
N VAL A 72 -9.36 -6.82 -1.80
CA VAL A 72 -10.08 -5.98 -0.83
C VAL A 72 -11.58 -5.85 -1.12
N GLY A 73 -12.12 -6.62 -2.06
CA GLY A 73 -13.55 -6.59 -2.43
C GLY A 73 -13.95 -5.38 -3.26
N GLY A 74 -13.00 -4.68 -3.87
CA GLY A 74 -13.23 -3.57 -4.78
C GLY A 74 -13.36 -4.00 -6.24
N GLU A 75 -13.80 -3.05 -7.07
CA GLU A 75 -13.92 -3.22 -8.52
C GLU A 75 -12.65 -2.72 -9.24
N ASP A 76 -12.56 -2.96 -10.55
CA ASP A 76 -11.49 -2.41 -11.39
C ASP A 76 -11.44 -0.88 -11.30
N GLY A 77 -10.22 -0.34 -11.22
CA GLY A 77 -9.98 1.09 -11.08
C GLY A 77 -10.13 1.65 -9.66
N THR A 78 -10.49 0.82 -8.65
CA THR A 78 -10.66 1.26 -7.26
C THR A 78 -9.36 1.23 -6.44
N ALA A 79 -8.31 0.53 -6.90
CA ALA A 79 -7.04 0.44 -6.20
C ALA A 79 -6.03 1.44 -6.77
N VAL A 80 -5.44 2.24 -5.89
CA VAL A 80 -4.34 3.16 -6.21
C VAL A 80 -3.14 2.82 -5.34
N PHE A 81 -2.00 2.55 -5.96
CA PHE A 81 -0.76 2.30 -5.22
C PHE A 81 -0.10 3.62 -4.80
N THR A 82 0.29 3.69 -3.54
CA THR A 82 1.07 4.77 -2.95
C THR A 82 2.36 4.21 -2.36
N ARG A 83 3.27 5.09 -1.97
CA ARG A 83 4.56 4.67 -1.40
C ARG A 83 4.42 4.06 0.01
N ASN A 84 3.43 4.50 0.77
CA ASN A 84 3.18 4.04 2.13
C ASN A 84 1.81 4.54 2.64
N ALA A 85 1.38 4.04 3.80
CA ALA A 85 0.13 4.45 4.45
C ALA A 85 0.08 5.96 4.78
N THR A 86 1.21 6.57 5.13
CA THR A 86 1.30 8.01 5.39
C THR A 86 0.86 8.83 4.17
N GLU A 87 1.35 8.45 2.99
CA GLU A 87 0.94 9.10 1.73
C GLU A 87 -0.54 8.88 1.45
N SER A 88 -1.04 7.65 1.60
CA SER A 88 -2.45 7.31 1.39
C SER A 88 -3.37 8.11 2.29
N ILE A 89 -3.07 8.19 3.59
CA ILE A 89 -3.88 8.94 4.56
C ILE A 89 -3.88 10.44 4.22
N ASN A 90 -2.72 11.02 3.88
CA ASN A 90 -2.65 12.42 3.47
C ASN A 90 -3.38 12.68 2.15
N LEU A 91 -3.36 11.74 1.22
CA LEU A 91 -4.11 11.83 -0.04
C LEU A 91 -5.62 11.91 0.24
N VAL A 92 -6.13 11.02 1.10
CA VAL A 92 -7.54 11.02 1.51
C VAL A 92 -7.89 12.29 2.29
N ALA A 93 -7.07 12.65 3.29
CA ALA A 93 -7.32 13.83 4.12
C ALA A 93 -7.39 15.13 3.31
N ARG A 94 -6.62 15.24 2.23
CA ARG A 94 -6.59 16.45 1.37
C ARG A 94 -7.48 16.35 0.13
N GLY A 95 -7.87 15.14 -0.25
CA GLY A 95 -8.62 14.90 -1.48
C GLY A 95 -10.13 14.89 -1.31
N LEU A 96 -10.63 14.76 -0.08
CA LEU A 96 -12.07 14.83 0.20
C LEU A 96 -12.53 16.29 0.33
N ASP A 97 -13.73 16.54 -0.14
CA ASP A 97 -14.40 17.86 -0.04
C ASP A 97 -15.05 18.02 1.35
N TRP A 98 -14.21 18.28 2.33
CA TRP A 98 -14.62 18.46 3.73
C TRP A 98 -15.48 19.70 3.91
N LYS A 99 -16.53 19.56 4.72
CA LYS A 99 -17.43 20.64 5.09
C LYS A 99 -17.36 20.91 6.57
N ARG A 100 -17.55 22.16 6.96
CA ARG A 100 -17.64 22.53 8.36
C ARG A 100 -18.72 21.71 9.07
N GLY A 101 -18.35 21.05 10.15
CA GLY A 101 -19.22 20.17 10.93
C GLY A 101 -19.14 18.69 10.54
N ASP A 102 -18.38 18.32 9.50
CA ASP A 102 -18.06 16.91 9.26
C ASP A 102 -17.26 16.36 10.44
N ARG A 103 -17.49 15.09 10.75
CA ARG A 103 -16.86 14.44 11.90
C ARG A 103 -15.90 13.34 11.47
N ILE A 104 -14.74 13.32 12.10
CA ILE A 104 -13.74 12.25 12.01
C ILE A 104 -13.58 11.64 13.40
N VAL A 105 -13.60 10.31 13.49
CA VAL A 105 -13.33 9.57 14.71
C VAL A 105 -11.97 8.86 14.55
N THR A 106 -11.12 8.97 15.56
CA THR A 106 -9.82 8.30 15.63
C THR A 106 -9.57 7.77 17.05
N THR A 107 -8.49 7.02 17.25
CA THR A 107 -8.17 6.48 18.58
C THR A 107 -6.91 7.10 19.17
N LEU A 108 -6.73 6.96 20.51
CA LEU A 108 -5.50 7.39 21.18
C LEU A 108 -4.27 6.54 20.81
N LEU A 109 -4.48 5.36 20.25
CA LEU A 109 -3.41 4.41 19.93
C LEU A 109 -2.85 4.57 18.51
N GLU A 110 -3.31 5.59 17.78
CA GLU A 110 -2.90 5.79 16.40
C GLU A 110 -1.44 6.25 16.28
N HIS A 111 -0.78 5.74 15.27
CA HIS A 111 0.50 6.29 14.84
C HIS A 111 0.32 7.74 14.37
N HIS A 112 1.31 8.61 14.60
CA HIS A 112 1.25 10.03 14.22
C HIS A 112 0.87 10.26 12.74
N SER A 113 1.25 9.37 11.85
CA SER A 113 0.87 9.47 10.43
C SER A 113 -0.64 9.35 10.19
N ASN A 114 -1.37 8.69 11.10
CA ASN A 114 -2.83 8.56 11.07
C ASN A 114 -3.55 9.47 12.07
N LEU A 115 -2.85 10.36 12.73
CA LEU A 115 -3.44 11.35 13.64
C LEU A 115 -3.26 12.79 13.12
N LEU A 116 -2.03 13.16 12.77
CA LEU A 116 -1.69 14.55 12.40
C LEU A 116 -2.45 15.09 11.18
N PRO A 117 -2.68 14.33 10.10
CA PRO A 117 -3.47 14.82 8.97
C PRO A 117 -4.89 15.22 9.36
N TRP A 118 -5.52 14.43 10.23
CA TRP A 118 -6.88 14.70 10.71
C TRP A 118 -6.94 15.89 11.67
N MET A 119 -5.93 16.04 12.54
CA MET A 119 -5.83 17.20 13.44
C MET A 119 -5.78 18.53 12.67
N ARG A 120 -5.12 18.57 11.51
CA ARG A 120 -5.06 19.76 10.65
C ARG A 120 -6.41 20.17 10.09
N LEU A 121 -7.31 19.23 9.88
CA LEU A 121 -8.65 19.52 9.36
C LEU A 121 -9.52 20.29 10.35
N LYS A 122 -9.15 20.36 11.63
CA LYS A 122 -9.81 21.26 12.60
C LYS A 122 -9.75 22.72 12.16
N GLU A 123 -8.70 23.13 11.46
CA GLU A 123 -8.54 24.49 10.95
C GLU A 123 -9.62 24.87 9.93
N VAL A 124 -10.19 23.88 9.22
CA VAL A 124 -11.30 24.07 8.27
C VAL A 124 -12.67 23.75 8.87
N GLY A 125 -12.72 23.46 10.16
CA GLY A 125 -13.97 23.30 10.92
C GLY A 125 -14.49 21.87 11.02
N ILE A 126 -13.60 20.89 10.84
CA ILE A 126 -13.89 19.47 11.06
C ILE A 126 -13.91 19.17 12.56
N ASP A 127 -14.88 18.38 13.01
CA ASP A 127 -14.98 17.86 14.37
C ASP A 127 -14.16 16.56 14.48
N LEU A 128 -13.02 16.61 15.19
CA LEU A 128 -12.17 15.44 15.42
C LEU A 128 -12.43 14.89 16.82
N GLU A 129 -13.03 13.72 16.88
CA GLU A 129 -13.26 12.94 18.10
C GLU A 129 -12.17 11.89 18.26
N VAL A 130 -11.54 11.86 19.44
CA VAL A 130 -10.50 10.88 19.79
C VAL A 130 -11.05 9.99 20.90
N ILE A 131 -11.13 8.68 20.66
CA ILE A 131 -11.65 7.67 21.58
C ILE A 131 -10.57 6.72 22.09
#